data_7d94389141bdd47e9addc4556512d153
#
_entry.id   7d94389141bdd47e9addc4556512d153
#
_cell.length_a   1.000
_cell.length_b   1.000
_cell.length_c   1.000
_cell.angle_alpha   90.00
_cell.angle_beta   90.00
_cell.angle_gamma   90.00
#
_symmetry.space_group_name_H-M   'P 1'
#
loop_
_entity.id
_entity.type
_entity.pdbx_description
1 polymer ?
#
loop_
_entity_poly.entity_id
_entity_poly.type
_entity_poly.pdbx_seq_one_letter_code
_entity_poly.pdbx_strand_id
1 'polypeptide(L)'
;GSMGAATVMMTTGDPRLPRNVVSAIVDSGYTSARMVFIDSLRHSSRLPKPLAAVCVDAAGLFCKHYAGYDFSEATCLQSLRHTVIPMLFIHGEQDDIVSSRFLKINYEACSSIDREKLMVPDARHMEASVVDPELYWNTVNAFIKRAFEL
;
A
#
# COMPACT_ATOMS: atom_id res chain seq x y z
N GLY A 1 5.45 6.06 -3.54
CA GLY A 1 4.01 5.91 -3.70
C GLY A 1 3.62 4.73 -4.56
N SER A 2 2.34 4.37 -4.60
CA SER A 2 1.75 3.33 -5.45
C SER A 2 2.50 1.98 -5.33
N MET A 3 3.00 1.43 -6.43
CA MET A 3 3.81 0.20 -6.44
C MET A 3 5.04 0.30 -5.53
N GLY A 4 5.72 1.45 -5.51
CA GLY A 4 6.84 1.69 -4.59
C GLY A 4 6.42 1.68 -3.12
N ALA A 5 5.22 2.15 -2.79
CA ALA A 5 4.66 2.04 -1.44
C ALA A 5 4.43 0.58 -1.04
N ALA A 6 3.89 -0.25 -1.95
CA ALA A 6 3.76 -1.68 -1.71
C ALA A 6 5.12 -2.36 -1.50
N THR A 7 6.13 -2.02 -2.29
CA THR A 7 7.51 -2.50 -2.13
C THR A 7 8.07 -2.13 -0.75
N VAL A 8 7.91 -0.89 -0.31
CA VAL A 8 8.32 -0.45 1.04
C VAL A 8 7.60 -1.27 2.11
N MET A 9 6.27 -1.42 2.04
CA MET A 9 5.51 -2.22 3.00
C MET A 9 5.96 -3.69 3.04
N MET A 10 6.32 -4.27 1.89
CA MET A 10 6.83 -5.65 1.84
C MET A 10 8.24 -5.79 2.44
N THR A 11 9.03 -4.72 2.48
CA THR A 11 10.39 -4.75 3.04
C THR A 11 10.45 -4.40 4.53
N THR A 12 9.52 -3.62 5.07
CA THR A 12 9.56 -3.18 6.47
C THR A 12 9.43 -4.28 7.51
N GLY A 13 8.89 -5.45 7.12
CA GLY A 13 8.81 -6.64 7.99
C GLY A 13 9.92 -7.66 7.74
N ASP A 14 10.90 -7.38 6.87
CA ASP A 14 12.03 -8.28 6.62
C ASP A 14 13.05 -8.18 7.78
N PRO A 15 13.46 -9.30 8.41
CA PRO A 15 14.43 -9.28 9.49
C PRO A 15 15.83 -8.77 9.06
N ARG A 16 16.08 -8.69 7.75
CA ARG A 16 17.31 -8.13 7.17
C ARG A 16 17.23 -6.63 6.94
N LEU A 17 16.10 -5.99 7.29
CA LEU A 17 15.97 -4.54 7.13
C LEU A 17 17.13 -3.82 7.83
N PRO A 18 17.88 -2.95 7.14
CA PRO A 18 19.00 -2.23 7.75
C PRO A 18 18.55 -1.39 8.95
N ARG A 19 19.31 -1.41 10.05
CA ARG A 19 18.97 -0.70 11.29
C ARG A 19 18.87 0.82 11.17
N ASN A 20 19.45 1.40 10.12
CA ASN A 20 19.35 2.83 9.80
C ASN A 20 18.05 3.20 9.10
N VAL A 21 17.19 2.22 8.75
CA VAL A 21 15.82 2.49 8.32
C VAL A 21 14.95 2.59 9.59
N VAL A 22 14.70 3.82 10.02
CA VAL A 22 14.05 4.11 11.32
C VAL A 22 12.55 4.34 11.21
N SER A 23 12.03 4.63 10.03
CA SER A 23 10.59 4.82 9.78
C SER A 23 10.26 4.64 8.30
N ALA A 24 8.99 4.53 7.96
CA ALA A 24 8.55 4.52 6.56
C ALA A 24 7.24 5.30 6.35
N ILE A 25 7.15 5.99 5.21
CA ILE A 25 5.95 6.70 4.75
C ILE A 25 5.52 6.07 3.43
N VAL A 26 4.26 5.69 3.33
CA VAL A 26 3.69 5.03 2.16
C VAL A 26 2.43 5.76 1.70
N ASP A 27 2.38 6.12 0.42
CA ASP A 27 1.30 6.87 -0.19
C ASP A 27 0.66 6.05 -1.32
N SER A 28 -0.67 5.96 -1.32
CA SER A 28 -1.48 5.26 -2.33
C SER A 28 -1.07 3.80 -2.56
N GLY A 29 -0.61 3.12 -1.49
CA GLY A 29 -0.13 1.75 -1.54
C GLY A 29 -1.27 0.72 -1.55
N TYR A 30 -1.15 -0.32 -2.39
CA TYR A 30 -2.08 -1.45 -2.41
C TYR A 30 -1.65 -2.57 -1.45
N THR A 31 -2.61 -3.42 -1.08
CA THR A 31 -2.39 -4.55 -0.15
C THR A 31 -1.72 -5.74 -0.82
N SER A 32 -2.12 -6.07 -2.06
CA SER A 32 -1.50 -7.14 -2.84
C SER A 32 -1.68 -6.92 -4.34
N ALA A 33 -0.73 -7.42 -5.14
CA ALA A 33 -0.80 -7.36 -6.59
C ALA A 33 -2.10 -8.02 -7.11
N ARG A 34 -2.46 -9.20 -6.56
CA ARG A 34 -3.71 -9.87 -6.92
C ARG A 34 -4.94 -9.00 -6.73
N MET A 35 -5.04 -8.30 -5.59
CA MET A 35 -6.21 -7.47 -5.29
C MET A 35 -6.30 -6.26 -6.21
N VAL A 36 -5.19 -5.57 -6.47
CA VAL A 36 -5.20 -4.41 -7.38
C VAL A 36 -5.51 -4.81 -8.81
N PHE A 37 -5.03 -5.97 -9.28
CA PHE A 37 -5.36 -6.47 -10.62
C PHE A 37 -6.85 -6.84 -10.76
N ILE A 38 -7.44 -7.45 -9.73
CA ILE A 38 -8.88 -7.73 -9.73
C ILE A 38 -9.69 -6.42 -9.80
N ASP A 39 -9.33 -5.42 -9.00
CA ASP A 39 -10.03 -4.14 -8.99
C ASP A 39 -9.85 -3.40 -10.34
N SER A 40 -8.64 -3.37 -10.89
CA SER A 40 -8.34 -2.77 -12.19
C SER A 40 -9.13 -3.45 -13.33
N LEU A 41 -9.14 -4.79 -13.35
CA LEU A 41 -9.89 -5.54 -14.37
C LEU A 41 -11.40 -5.28 -14.26
N ARG A 42 -11.93 -5.21 -13.04
CA ARG A 42 -13.35 -4.88 -12.83
C ARG A 42 -13.69 -3.46 -13.28
N HIS A 43 -12.81 -2.51 -13.01
CA HIS A 43 -13.01 -1.13 -13.41
C HIS A 43 -13.03 -0.99 -14.94
N SER A 44 -12.06 -1.60 -15.62
CA SER A 44 -11.90 -1.48 -17.09
C SER A 44 -12.93 -2.31 -17.89
N SER A 45 -13.27 -3.52 -17.42
CA SER A 45 -14.12 -4.46 -18.18
C SER A 45 -15.55 -4.60 -17.63
N ARG A 46 -15.87 -3.98 -16.48
CA ARG A 46 -17.14 -4.12 -15.77
C ARG A 46 -17.50 -5.56 -15.38
N LEU A 47 -16.53 -6.45 -15.34
CA LEU A 47 -16.73 -7.84 -14.95
C LEU A 47 -17.18 -7.97 -13.49
N PRO A 48 -18.07 -8.93 -13.17
CA PRO A 48 -18.36 -9.31 -11.79
C PRO A 48 -17.08 -9.76 -11.06
N LYS A 49 -16.97 -9.43 -9.77
CA LYS A 49 -15.75 -9.73 -8.97
C LYS A 49 -15.30 -11.20 -9.03
N PRO A 50 -16.20 -12.22 -8.96
CA PRO A 50 -15.78 -13.63 -9.06
C PRO A 50 -15.10 -13.94 -10.39
N LEU A 51 -15.65 -13.41 -11.49
CA LEU A 51 -15.09 -13.66 -12.83
C LEU A 51 -13.76 -12.95 -13.03
N ALA A 52 -13.63 -11.71 -12.57
CA ALA A 52 -12.36 -10.99 -12.57
C ALA A 52 -11.30 -11.72 -11.74
N ALA A 53 -11.67 -12.29 -10.58
CA ALA A 53 -10.77 -13.08 -9.76
C ALA A 53 -10.27 -14.34 -10.50
N VAL A 54 -11.16 -15.08 -11.16
CA VAL A 54 -10.78 -16.24 -11.96
C VAL A 54 -9.80 -15.87 -13.08
N CYS A 55 -10.06 -14.75 -13.78
CA CYS A 55 -9.14 -14.29 -14.83
C CYS A 55 -7.76 -13.92 -14.29
N VAL A 56 -7.71 -13.23 -13.15
CA VAL A 56 -6.43 -12.84 -12.51
C VAL A 56 -5.69 -14.07 -11.97
N ASP A 57 -6.40 -15.05 -11.41
CA ASP A 57 -5.79 -16.29 -10.92
C ASP A 57 -5.24 -17.14 -12.08
N ALA A 58 -5.96 -17.22 -13.21
CA ALA A 58 -5.46 -17.89 -14.42
C ALA A 58 -4.21 -17.19 -14.98
N ALA A 59 -4.21 -15.84 -15.00
CA ALA A 59 -3.02 -15.07 -15.40
C ALA A 59 -1.86 -15.29 -14.42
N GLY A 60 -2.12 -15.38 -13.12
CA GLY A 60 -1.12 -15.69 -12.09
C GLY A 60 -0.47 -17.06 -12.29
N LEU A 61 -1.27 -18.09 -12.59
CA LEU A 61 -0.75 -19.43 -12.93
C LEU A 61 0.13 -19.41 -14.17
N PHE A 62 -0.27 -18.64 -15.18
CA PHE A 62 0.53 -18.47 -16.40
C PHE A 62 1.86 -17.77 -16.09
N CYS A 63 1.83 -16.66 -15.32
CA CYS A 63 3.05 -15.98 -14.89
C CYS A 63 3.96 -16.88 -14.06
N LYS A 64 3.40 -17.69 -13.16
CA LYS A 64 4.17 -18.66 -12.37
C LYS A 64 4.87 -19.69 -13.25
N HIS A 65 4.18 -20.20 -14.27
CA HIS A 65 4.75 -21.21 -15.19
C HIS A 65 5.86 -20.64 -16.08
N TYR A 66 5.66 -19.44 -16.67
CA TYR A 66 6.58 -18.89 -17.67
C TYR A 66 7.60 -17.89 -17.09
N ALA A 67 7.27 -17.19 -16.03
CA ALA A 67 8.10 -16.13 -15.45
C ALA A 67 8.59 -16.43 -14.02
N GLY A 68 8.12 -17.52 -13.41
CA GLY A 68 8.58 -17.99 -12.11
C GLY A 68 8.09 -17.20 -10.91
N TYR A 69 7.08 -16.32 -11.07
CA TYR A 69 6.49 -15.56 -9.95
C TYR A 69 4.96 -15.66 -9.92
N ASP A 70 4.40 -15.58 -8.71
CA ASP A 70 2.95 -15.66 -8.46
C ASP A 70 2.45 -14.34 -7.87
N PHE A 71 1.32 -13.84 -8.39
CA PHE A 71 0.70 -12.60 -7.88
C PHE A 71 0.25 -12.72 -6.41
N SER A 72 -0.01 -13.93 -5.93
CA SER A 72 -0.39 -14.17 -4.53
C SER A 72 0.77 -13.96 -3.55
N GLU A 73 2.02 -14.09 -4.01
CA GLU A 73 3.22 -13.87 -3.20
C GLU A 73 3.49 -12.39 -2.98
N ALA A 74 3.06 -11.52 -3.90
CA ALA A 74 3.21 -10.07 -3.80
C ALA A 74 2.12 -9.46 -2.90
N THR A 75 2.22 -9.70 -1.59
CA THR A 75 1.31 -9.18 -0.57
C THR A 75 2.05 -8.46 0.56
N CYS A 76 1.54 -7.29 0.95
CA CYS A 76 2.10 -6.49 2.04
C CYS A 76 1.70 -7.03 3.42
N LEU A 77 0.61 -7.80 3.51
CA LEU A 77 0.00 -8.16 4.80
C LEU A 77 0.93 -8.97 5.71
N GLN A 78 1.68 -9.89 5.13
CA GLN A 78 2.60 -10.72 5.92
C GLN A 78 3.73 -9.87 6.50
N SER A 79 4.36 -9.03 5.69
CA SER A 79 5.44 -8.14 6.13
C SER A 79 4.96 -7.12 7.14
N LEU A 80 3.80 -6.49 6.91
CA LEU A 80 3.22 -5.52 7.84
C LEU A 80 2.96 -6.11 9.24
N ARG A 81 2.60 -7.39 9.35
CA ARG A 81 2.45 -8.09 10.64
C ARG A 81 3.76 -8.25 11.41
N HIS A 82 4.90 -8.10 10.75
CA HIS A 82 6.21 -8.18 11.38
C HIS A 82 6.91 -6.81 11.43
N THR A 83 6.27 -5.76 10.89
CA THR A 83 6.82 -4.40 10.90
C THR A 83 6.79 -3.84 12.31
N VAL A 84 7.95 -3.38 12.78
CA VAL A 84 8.13 -2.77 14.12
C VAL A 84 8.52 -1.29 14.07
N ILE A 85 9.03 -0.82 12.93
CA ILE A 85 9.40 0.60 12.74
C ILE A 85 8.14 1.47 12.62
N PRO A 86 8.19 2.76 13.00
CA PRO A 86 7.11 3.73 12.77
C PRO A 86 6.66 3.77 11.31
N MET A 87 5.33 3.81 11.11
CA MET A 87 4.72 3.78 9.76
C MET A 87 3.66 4.87 9.61
N LEU A 88 3.75 5.66 8.55
CA LEU A 88 2.69 6.58 8.11
C LEU A 88 2.10 6.09 6.79
N PHE A 89 0.79 5.86 6.79
CA PHE A 89 0.02 5.44 5.61
C PHE A 89 -0.81 6.62 5.11
N ILE A 90 -0.64 7.02 3.85
CA ILE A 90 -1.38 8.11 3.22
C ILE A 90 -2.16 7.57 2.02
N HIS A 91 -3.36 8.12 1.76
CA HIS A 91 -4.15 7.76 0.59
C HIS A 91 -5.12 8.87 0.22
N GLY A 92 -5.35 9.06 -1.08
CA GLY A 92 -6.41 9.93 -1.58
C GLY A 92 -7.78 9.25 -1.47
N GLU A 93 -8.79 9.96 -0.98
CA GLU A 93 -10.14 9.40 -0.81
C GLU A 93 -10.78 9.00 -2.14
N GLN A 94 -10.54 9.79 -3.20
CA GLN A 94 -11.09 9.61 -4.55
C GLN A 94 -10.15 8.84 -5.49
N ASP A 95 -9.22 8.04 -4.93
CA ASP A 95 -8.28 7.25 -5.72
C ASP A 95 -9.04 6.21 -6.56
N ASP A 96 -9.01 6.40 -7.87
CA ASP A 96 -9.70 5.60 -8.88
C ASP A 96 -8.82 4.50 -9.51
N ILE A 97 -7.53 4.47 -9.17
CA ILE A 97 -6.56 3.47 -9.64
C ILE A 97 -6.32 2.41 -8.55
N VAL A 98 -5.97 2.87 -7.35
CA VAL A 98 -5.73 2.02 -6.17
C VAL A 98 -6.77 2.36 -5.11
N SER A 99 -7.74 1.47 -4.91
CA SER A 99 -8.86 1.73 -4.01
C SER A 99 -8.40 2.20 -2.62
N SER A 100 -8.94 3.34 -2.16
CA SER A 100 -8.65 3.95 -0.84
C SER A 100 -8.94 3.01 0.35
N ARG A 101 -9.75 1.95 0.15
CA ARG A 101 -9.97 0.89 1.16
C ARG A 101 -8.68 0.22 1.61
N PHE A 102 -7.64 0.18 0.75
CA PHE A 102 -6.37 -0.44 1.08
C PHE A 102 -5.62 0.30 2.20
N LEU A 103 -5.86 1.60 2.38
CA LEU A 103 -5.33 2.35 3.52
C LEU A 103 -5.70 1.68 4.85
N LYS A 104 -6.99 1.40 5.05
CA LYS A 104 -7.49 0.76 6.27
C LYS A 104 -6.93 -0.64 6.44
N ILE A 105 -6.94 -1.45 5.39
CA ILE A 105 -6.45 -2.84 5.42
C ILE A 105 -4.97 -2.90 5.80
N ASN A 106 -4.13 -2.07 5.16
CA ASN A 106 -2.70 -2.02 5.42
C ASN A 106 -2.39 -1.50 6.83
N TYR A 107 -3.08 -0.43 7.26
CA TYR A 107 -2.96 0.13 8.61
C TYR A 107 -3.31 -0.90 9.70
N GLU A 108 -4.42 -1.64 9.54
CA GLU A 108 -4.87 -2.65 10.49
C GLU A 108 -3.93 -3.86 10.54
N ALA A 109 -3.30 -4.22 9.41
CA ALA A 109 -2.34 -5.31 9.34
C ALA A 109 -0.97 -4.98 9.95
N CYS A 110 -0.62 -3.69 10.07
CA CYS A 110 0.67 -3.25 10.57
C CYS A 110 0.77 -3.47 12.09
N SER A 111 1.82 -4.16 12.56
CA SER A 111 2.08 -4.44 13.97
C SER A 111 2.89 -3.34 14.67
N SER A 112 3.36 -2.32 13.94
CA SER A 112 4.05 -1.21 14.58
C SER A 112 3.14 -0.53 15.61
N ILE A 113 3.69 -0.23 16.79
CA ILE A 113 3.00 0.50 17.84
C ILE A 113 2.80 1.96 17.42
N ASP A 114 3.82 2.55 16.78
CA ASP A 114 3.76 3.90 16.22
C ASP A 114 3.35 3.82 14.75
N ARG A 115 2.03 3.78 14.52
CA ARG A 115 1.44 3.83 13.18
C ARG A 115 0.37 4.88 13.09
N GLU A 116 0.38 5.61 11.99
CA GLU A 116 -0.55 6.68 11.68
C GLU A 116 -1.12 6.51 10.27
N LYS A 117 -2.32 7.04 10.04
CA LYS A 117 -2.94 7.06 8.72
C LYS A 117 -3.53 8.41 8.40
N LEU A 118 -3.39 8.84 7.14
CA LEU A 118 -3.97 10.05 6.60
C LEU A 118 -4.80 9.71 5.35
N MET A 119 -6.10 10.02 5.39
CA MET A 119 -6.95 10.05 4.22
C MET A 119 -7.12 11.50 3.79
N VAL A 120 -6.73 11.83 2.56
CA VAL A 120 -6.88 13.19 2.03
C VAL A 120 -8.17 13.27 1.19
N PRO A 121 -9.16 14.08 1.63
CA PRO A 121 -10.40 14.27 0.87
C PRO A 121 -10.13 14.78 -0.54
N ASP A 122 -11.00 14.41 -1.48
CA ASP A 122 -10.97 14.85 -2.89
C ASP A 122 -9.70 14.51 -3.69
N ALA A 123 -8.67 13.96 -3.06
CA ALA A 123 -7.43 13.57 -3.73
C ALA A 123 -7.61 12.25 -4.49
N ARG A 124 -7.14 12.22 -5.74
CA ARG A 124 -7.02 11.03 -6.57
C ARG A 124 -5.70 10.30 -6.32
N HIS A 125 -5.38 9.35 -7.20
CA HIS A 125 -4.15 8.56 -7.11
C HIS A 125 -2.90 9.43 -7.14
N MET A 126 -2.12 9.39 -6.05
CA MET A 126 -0.87 10.16 -5.88
C MET A 126 -1.06 11.70 -5.87
N GLU A 127 -2.28 12.19 -5.68
CA GLU A 127 -2.56 13.64 -5.66
C GLU A 127 -2.65 14.24 -4.25
N ALA A 128 -2.53 13.42 -3.21
CA ALA A 128 -2.72 13.86 -1.82
C ALA A 128 -1.88 15.09 -1.44
N SER A 129 -0.61 15.13 -1.85
CA SER A 129 0.30 16.26 -1.57
C SER A 129 0.03 17.52 -2.39
N VAL A 130 -0.79 17.42 -3.44
CA VAL A 130 -1.15 18.53 -4.35
C VAL A 130 -2.51 19.11 -3.98
N VAL A 131 -3.47 18.24 -3.64
CA VAL A 131 -4.85 18.62 -3.30
C VAL A 131 -4.90 19.34 -1.95
N ASP A 132 -4.22 18.82 -0.94
CA ASP A 132 -4.10 19.48 0.37
C ASP A 132 -2.63 19.43 0.85
N PRO A 133 -1.78 20.31 0.31
CA PRO A 133 -0.36 20.33 0.66
C PRO A 133 -0.12 20.67 2.13
N GLU A 134 -0.97 21.50 2.76
CA GLU A 134 -0.82 21.87 4.15
C GLU A 134 -1.06 20.67 5.07
N LEU A 135 -2.19 20.00 4.93
CA LEU A 135 -2.52 18.79 5.67
C LEU A 135 -1.47 17.71 5.46
N TYR A 136 -1.10 17.47 4.20
CA TYR A 136 -0.13 16.44 3.83
C TYR A 136 1.23 16.67 4.50
N TRP A 137 1.84 17.85 4.27
CA TRP A 137 3.18 18.12 4.76
C TRP A 137 3.24 18.37 6.25
N ASN A 138 2.18 18.91 6.88
CA ASN A 138 2.10 19.02 8.33
C ASN A 138 2.08 17.63 8.98
N THR A 139 1.31 16.69 8.44
CA THR A 139 1.26 15.30 8.92
C THR A 139 2.61 14.60 8.72
N VAL A 140 3.19 14.70 7.54
CA VAL A 140 4.51 14.11 7.22
C VAL A 140 5.60 14.67 8.15
N ASN A 141 5.65 15.99 8.33
CA ASN A 141 6.67 16.63 9.18
C ASN A 141 6.50 16.27 10.66
N ALA A 142 5.26 16.22 11.16
CA ALA A 142 4.97 15.79 12.52
C ALA A 142 5.38 14.32 12.75
N PHE A 143 5.07 13.45 11.79
CA PHE A 143 5.49 12.05 11.83
C PHE A 143 7.01 11.90 11.84
N ILE A 144 7.72 12.60 10.93
CA ILE A 144 9.18 12.54 10.85
C ILE A 144 9.81 13.03 12.16
N LYS A 145 9.36 14.17 12.69
CA LYS A 145 9.87 14.70 13.97
C LYS A 145 9.73 13.68 15.10
N ARG A 146 8.57 13.05 15.21
CA ARG A 146 8.31 12.02 16.22
C ARG A 146 9.19 10.77 16.00
N ALA A 147 9.28 10.28 14.76
CA ALA A 147 10.04 9.08 14.45
C ALA A 147 11.56 9.22 14.64
N PHE A 148 12.08 10.44 14.55
CA PHE A 148 13.50 10.74 14.77
C PHE A 148 13.78 11.40 16.13
N GLU A 149 12.75 11.54 16.99
CA GLU A 149 12.88 12.24 18.31
C GLU A 149 13.44 13.67 18.18
N LEU A 150 13.02 14.40 17.12
CA LEU A 150 13.49 15.76 16.82
C LEU A 150 12.57 16.83 17.43
#